data_279f74020482f8de16a0302b5ffa2c9f
#
_entry.id   279f74020482f8de16a0302b5ffa2c9f
#
_cell.length_a   1.000
_cell.length_b   1.000
_cell.length_c   1.000
_cell.angle_alpha   90.00
_cell.angle_beta   90.00
_cell.angle_gamma   90.00
#
_symmetry.space_group_name_H-M   'P 1'
#
loop_
_entity.id
_entity.type
_entity.pdbx_description
1 polymer ?
#
loop_
_entity_poly.entity_id
_entity_poly.type
_entity_poly.pdbx_seq_one_letter_code
_entity_poly.pdbx_strand_id
1 'polypeptide(L)'
;MKKVIINISLILVFILIYLLTINFFSWFKIAGVMPNLFIIFVLFIGLYFSRIAGATYGVILGILLDLFIGKRVGITAIMLGIVGIIGGTFDKNFSKESRITIIIMVALSTCIYEIGLYIVNCIIYNMEPQIAEFMQILLIECVYNILIITILYPLMQKLGYKIENEYKGNKILTRYF
;
A
#
# COMPACT_ATOMS: atom_id res chain seq x y z
N MET A 1 -1.72 20.37 16.66
CA MET A 1 -1.82 20.94 15.30
C MET A 1 -1.07 20.11 14.25
N LYS A 2 0.20 19.73 14.42
CA LYS A 2 0.98 18.97 13.41
C LYS A 2 0.35 17.64 12.99
N LYS A 3 -0.16 16.84 13.96
CA LYS A 3 -0.82 15.54 13.64
C LYS A 3 -2.08 15.70 12.78
N VAL A 4 -2.85 16.76 13.00
CA VAL A 4 -4.06 17.04 12.19
C VAL A 4 -3.67 17.38 10.75
N ILE A 5 -2.63 18.18 10.57
CA ILE A 5 -2.11 18.53 9.24
C ILE A 5 -1.63 17.27 8.50
N ILE A 6 -0.93 16.37 9.19
CA ILE A 6 -0.49 15.09 8.60
C ILE A 6 -1.69 14.26 8.15
N ASN A 7 -2.72 14.12 8.99
CA ASN A 7 -3.92 13.36 8.64
C ASN A 7 -4.65 13.94 7.42
N ILE A 8 -4.80 15.27 7.37
CA ILE A 8 -5.39 15.95 6.21
C ILE A 8 -4.54 15.71 4.96
N SER A 9 -3.21 15.80 5.07
CA SER A 9 -2.29 15.53 3.97
C SER A 9 -2.42 14.09 3.44
N LEU A 10 -2.58 13.09 4.33
CA LEU A 10 -2.78 11.70 3.92
C LEU A 10 -4.10 11.50 3.15
N ILE A 11 -5.16 12.17 3.57
CA ILE A 11 -6.45 12.13 2.85
C ILE A 11 -6.31 12.78 1.46
N LEU A 12 -5.64 13.92 1.36
CA LEU A 12 -5.39 14.58 0.08
C LEU A 12 -4.54 13.71 -0.86
N VAL A 13 -3.51 13.05 -0.34
CA VAL A 13 -2.68 12.12 -1.12
C VAL A 13 -3.51 10.91 -1.57
N PHE A 14 -4.40 10.39 -0.73
CA PHE A 14 -5.31 9.31 -1.11
C PHE A 14 -6.23 9.70 -2.27
N ILE A 15 -6.86 10.89 -2.20
CA ILE A 15 -7.69 11.41 -3.28
C ILE A 15 -6.88 11.59 -4.56
N LEU A 16 -5.65 12.12 -4.46
CA LEU A 16 -4.76 12.26 -5.59
C LEU A 16 -4.43 10.92 -6.24
N ILE A 17 -4.09 9.90 -5.43
CA ILE A 17 -3.84 8.53 -5.90
C ILE A 17 -5.07 7.96 -6.62
N TYR A 18 -6.25 8.17 -6.04
CA TYR A 18 -7.51 7.71 -6.64
C TYR A 18 -7.73 8.36 -8.02
N LEU A 19 -7.57 9.67 -8.13
CA LEU A 19 -7.69 10.40 -9.40
C LEU A 19 -6.63 9.97 -10.41
N LEU A 20 -5.38 9.75 -9.98
CA LEU A 20 -4.32 9.24 -10.85
C LEU A 20 -4.64 7.83 -11.36
N THR A 21 -5.16 6.96 -10.50
CA THR A 21 -5.51 5.60 -10.89
C THR A 21 -6.59 5.58 -11.97
N ILE A 22 -7.65 6.38 -11.80
CA ILE A 22 -8.79 6.40 -12.74
C ILE A 22 -8.43 7.12 -14.05
N ASN A 23 -7.76 8.27 -13.98
CA ASN A 23 -7.51 9.09 -15.16
C ASN A 23 -6.21 8.71 -15.87
N PHE A 24 -5.08 8.71 -15.15
CA PHE A 24 -3.77 8.52 -15.77
C PHE A 24 -3.46 7.05 -16.03
N PHE A 25 -3.53 6.18 -15.02
CA PHE A 25 -3.16 4.77 -15.19
C PHE A 25 -4.17 3.96 -15.99
N SER A 26 -5.38 4.46 -16.17
CA SER A 26 -6.33 3.83 -17.12
C SER A 26 -5.86 3.84 -18.57
N TRP A 27 -4.99 4.79 -18.93
CA TRP A 27 -4.39 4.89 -20.29
C TRP A 27 -3.14 4.02 -20.42
N PHE A 28 -2.46 3.71 -19.33
CA PHE A 28 -1.21 2.95 -19.30
C PHE A 28 -1.40 1.52 -18.78
N LYS A 29 -2.49 0.86 -19.18
CA LYS A 29 -2.71 -0.54 -18.86
C LYS A 29 -1.77 -1.45 -19.64
N ILE A 30 -1.09 -2.37 -18.94
CA ILE A 30 -0.30 -3.43 -19.54
C ILE A 30 -1.13 -4.70 -19.48
N ALA A 31 -1.50 -5.27 -20.63
CA ALA A 31 -2.41 -6.41 -20.75
C ALA A 31 -3.72 -6.25 -19.92
N GLY A 32 -4.26 -5.02 -19.88
CA GLY A 32 -5.47 -4.73 -19.10
C GLY A 32 -5.24 -4.47 -17.60
N VAL A 33 -4.03 -4.68 -17.09
CA VAL A 33 -3.67 -4.53 -15.67
C VAL A 33 -3.13 -3.13 -15.39
N MET A 34 -3.54 -2.54 -14.26
CA MET A 34 -3.06 -1.26 -13.75
C MET A 34 -2.23 -1.48 -12.48
N PRO A 35 -1.30 -0.58 -12.16
CA PRO A 35 -0.58 -0.64 -10.89
C PRO A 35 -1.50 -0.30 -9.72
N ASN A 36 -1.27 -0.91 -8.60
CA ASN A 36 -2.04 -0.67 -7.37
C ASN A 36 -1.28 0.27 -6.42
N LEU A 37 -1.44 1.57 -6.64
CA LEU A 37 -0.79 2.60 -5.85
C LEU A 37 -1.25 2.61 -4.38
N PHE A 38 -2.44 2.06 -4.09
CA PHE A 38 -2.96 2.01 -2.72
C PHE A 38 -2.17 1.05 -1.84
N ILE A 39 -1.70 -0.08 -2.41
CA ILE A 39 -0.79 -1.01 -1.71
C ILE A 39 0.48 -0.26 -1.30
N ILE A 40 1.10 0.46 -2.24
CA ILE A 40 2.33 1.21 -1.99
C ILE A 40 2.10 2.29 -0.92
N PHE A 41 0.99 3.01 -1.00
CA PHE A 41 0.65 4.08 -0.08
C PHE A 41 0.39 3.59 1.36
N VAL A 42 -0.42 2.53 1.52
CA VAL A 42 -0.72 1.96 2.84
C VAL A 42 0.51 1.30 3.46
N LEU A 43 1.31 0.61 2.64
CA LEU A 43 2.60 0.07 3.07
C LEU A 43 3.52 1.16 3.62
N PHE A 44 3.60 2.30 2.93
CA PHE A 44 4.35 3.48 3.37
C PHE A 44 3.86 4.01 4.72
N ILE A 45 2.55 4.12 4.93
CA ILE A 45 1.98 4.54 6.23
C ILE A 45 2.41 3.55 7.32
N GLY A 46 2.30 2.24 7.09
CA GLY A 46 2.76 1.22 8.03
C GLY A 46 4.23 1.37 8.38
N LEU A 47 5.08 1.55 7.36
CA LEU A 47 6.53 1.63 7.49
C LEU A 47 7.01 2.86 8.29
N TYR A 48 6.44 4.03 8.06
CA TYR A 48 6.93 5.28 8.65
C TYR A 48 6.17 5.74 9.91
N PHE A 49 4.93 5.31 10.10
CA PHE A 49 4.16 5.67 11.29
C PHE A 49 4.26 4.59 12.36
N SER A 50 3.53 3.50 12.18
CA SER A 50 3.55 2.32 13.03
C SER A 50 2.68 1.21 12.44
N ARG A 51 2.85 -0.01 12.95
CA ARG A 51 2.02 -1.17 12.59
C ARG A 51 0.52 -0.91 12.80
N ILE A 52 0.15 -0.30 13.94
CA ILE A 52 -1.24 -0.01 14.26
C ILE A 52 -1.78 1.09 13.33
N ALA A 53 -1.01 2.15 13.10
CA ALA A 53 -1.42 3.21 12.18
C ALA A 53 -1.60 2.68 10.76
N GLY A 54 -0.65 1.86 10.25
CA GLY A 54 -0.78 1.22 8.95
C GLY A 54 -2.05 0.39 8.81
N ALA A 55 -2.37 -0.43 9.83
CA ALA A 55 -3.59 -1.21 9.85
C ALA A 55 -4.84 -0.34 9.84
N THR A 56 -4.93 0.66 10.72
CA THR A 56 -6.11 1.52 10.84
C THR A 56 -6.35 2.36 9.59
N TYR A 57 -5.31 2.99 9.04
CA TYR A 57 -5.42 3.73 7.78
C TYR A 57 -5.73 2.78 6.62
N GLY A 58 -5.12 1.59 6.55
CA GLY A 58 -5.41 0.59 5.53
C GLY A 58 -6.88 0.20 5.52
N VAL A 59 -7.46 -0.07 6.70
CA VAL A 59 -8.89 -0.39 6.82
C VAL A 59 -9.77 0.80 6.40
N ILE A 60 -9.50 2.00 6.91
CA ILE A 60 -10.30 3.19 6.60
C ILE A 60 -10.26 3.51 5.10
N LEU A 61 -9.07 3.55 4.53
CA LEU A 61 -8.88 3.85 3.11
C LEU A 61 -9.45 2.73 2.22
N GLY A 62 -9.36 1.48 2.66
CA GLY A 62 -9.96 0.35 1.96
C GLY A 62 -11.49 0.41 1.95
N ILE A 63 -12.13 0.82 3.06
CA ILE A 63 -13.58 1.06 3.09
C ILE A 63 -13.97 2.17 2.10
N LEU A 64 -13.23 3.27 2.08
CA LEU A 64 -13.48 4.37 1.15
C LEU A 64 -13.34 3.90 -0.31
N LEU A 65 -12.34 3.07 -0.62
CA LEU A 65 -12.17 2.49 -1.95
C LEU A 65 -13.34 1.60 -2.34
N ASP A 66 -13.78 0.71 -1.44
CA ASP A 66 -14.90 -0.18 -1.70
C ASP A 66 -16.18 0.62 -1.99
N LEU A 67 -16.40 1.73 -1.27
CA LEU A 67 -17.54 2.64 -1.51
C LEU A 67 -17.43 3.37 -2.85
N PHE A 68 -16.23 3.85 -3.22
CA PHE A 68 -16.05 4.58 -4.48
C PHE A 68 -16.14 3.69 -5.72
N ILE A 69 -15.68 2.44 -5.61
CA ILE A 69 -15.69 1.49 -6.73
C ILE A 69 -17.02 0.73 -6.82
N GLY A 70 -17.90 0.86 -5.79
CA GLY A 70 -19.20 0.17 -5.75
C GLY A 70 -19.06 -1.35 -5.56
N LYS A 71 -17.98 -1.82 -4.97
CA LYS A 71 -17.76 -3.23 -4.61
C LYS A 71 -18.38 -3.55 -3.24
N ARG A 72 -18.36 -4.84 -2.87
CA ARG A 72 -18.75 -5.24 -1.51
C ARG A 72 -17.81 -4.61 -0.49
N VAL A 73 -18.37 -3.80 0.40
CA VAL A 73 -17.61 -3.07 1.42
C VAL A 73 -16.95 -4.05 2.40
N GLY A 74 -15.65 -3.86 2.61
CA GLY A 74 -14.87 -4.56 3.62
C GLY A 74 -13.80 -5.50 3.07
N ILE A 75 -13.88 -5.98 1.83
CA ILE A 75 -12.90 -6.92 1.28
C ILE A 75 -11.56 -6.21 1.08
N THR A 76 -11.56 -5.09 0.36
CA THR A 76 -10.37 -4.26 0.14
C THR A 76 -9.85 -3.69 1.46
N ALA A 77 -10.75 -3.36 2.40
CA ALA A 77 -10.39 -2.85 3.72
C ALA A 77 -9.55 -3.86 4.52
N ILE A 78 -9.97 -5.13 4.56
CA ILE A 78 -9.23 -6.18 5.26
C ILE A 78 -7.85 -6.36 4.62
N MET A 79 -7.79 -6.46 3.29
CA MET A 79 -6.52 -6.68 2.58
C MET A 79 -5.56 -5.52 2.73
N LEU A 80 -6.01 -4.27 2.60
CA LEU A 80 -5.17 -3.09 2.85
C LEU A 80 -4.77 -2.98 4.32
N GLY A 81 -5.62 -3.37 5.27
CA GLY A 81 -5.26 -3.46 6.67
C GLY A 81 -4.09 -4.42 6.92
N ILE A 82 -4.10 -5.59 6.28
CA ILE A 82 -2.99 -6.56 6.33
C ILE A 82 -1.71 -5.97 5.73
N VAL A 83 -1.80 -5.31 4.58
CA VAL A 83 -0.66 -4.61 3.96
C VAL A 83 -0.06 -3.57 4.91
N GLY A 84 -0.90 -2.79 5.59
CA GLY A 84 -0.46 -1.81 6.60
C GLY A 84 0.27 -2.45 7.80
N ILE A 85 -0.20 -3.62 8.24
CA ILE A 85 0.48 -4.41 9.29
C ILE A 85 1.86 -4.87 8.82
N ILE A 86 1.95 -5.38 7.58
CA ILE A 86 3.20 -5.82 6.98
C ILE A 86 4.20 -4.67 6.96
N GLY A 87 3.82 -3.48 6.47
CA GLY A 87 4.67 -2.30 6.45
C GLY A 87 5.26 -1.96 7.82
N GLY A 88 4.43 -1.95 8.85
CA GLY A 88 4.87 -1.65 10.21
C GLY A 88 5.67 -2.76 10.91
N THR A 89 5.57 -3.99 10.43
CA THR A 89 6.38 -5.11 10.94
C THR A 89 7.82 -5.02 10.41
N PHE A 90 7.97 -4.64 9.16
CA PHE A 90 9.27 -4.43 8.55
C PHE A 90 10.04 -3.25 9.14
N ASP A 91 9.38 -2.17 9.57
CA ASP A 91 10.04 -1.04 10.27
C ASP A 91 10.87 -1.50 11.48
N LYS A 92 10.44 -2.56 12.15
CA LYS A 92 11.15 -3.08 13.34
C LYS A 92 12.32 -4.00 13.01
N ASN A 93 12.24 -4.74 11.90
CA ASN A 93 13.12 -5.87 11.63
C ASN A 93 14.11 -5.62 10.51
N PHE A 94 13.86 -4.65 9.64
CA PHE A 94 14.65 -4.41 8.43
C PHE A 94 15.00 -2.94 8.26
N SER A 95 16.13 -2.69 7.58
CA SER A 95 16.53 -1.33 7.24
C SER A 95 15.65 -0.75 6.12
N LYS A 96 14.87 0.28 6.46
CA LYS A 96 14.06 1.06 5.50
C LYS A 96 14.90 1.95 4.58
N GLU A 97 16.20 1.98 4.78
CA GLU A 97 17.15 2.70 3.93
C GLU A 97 17.54 1.90 2.69
N SER A 98 17.35 0.57 2.72
CA SER A 98 17.66 -0.29 1.59
C SER A 98 16.54 -0.28 0.53
N ARG A 99 16.88 0.12 -0.70
CA ARG A 99 15.96 0.05 -1.86
C ARG A 99 15.47 -1.37 -2.09
N ILE A 100 16.36 -2.36 -1.97
CA ILE A 100 16.04 -3.77 -2.19
C ILE A 100 14.98 -4.23 -1.19
N THR A 101 15.13 -3.86 0.08
CA THR A 101 14.15 -4.20 1.13
C THR A 101 12.76 -3.66 0.77
N ILE A 102 12.66 -2.41 0.33
CA ILE A 102 11.36 -1.80 -0.03
C ILE A 102 10.76 -2.46 -1.28
N ILE A 103 11.58 -2.80 -2.27
CA ILE A 103 11.10 -3.53 -3.47
C ILE A 103 10.53 -4.90 -3.07
N ILE A 104 11.24 -5.66 -2.24
CA ILE A 104 10.77 -6.96 -1.75
C ILE A 104 9.48 -6.81 -0.95
N MET A 105 9.38 -5.80 -0.10
CA MET A 105 8.16 -5.51 0.67
C MET A 105 6.96 -5.23 -0.23
N VAL A 106 7.13 -4.40 -1.26
CA VAL A 106 6.06 -4.09 -2.21
C VAL A 106 5.65 -5.35 -2.98
N ALA A 107 6.60 -6.15 -3.45
CA ALA A 107 6.32 -7.41 -4.15
C ALA A 107 5.52 -8.38 -3.27
N LEU A 108 5.98 -8.62 -2.04
CA LEU A 108 5.29 -9.50 -1.09
C LEU A 108 3.90 -8.98 -0.73
N SER A 109 3.76 -7.67 -0.49
CA SER A 109 2.47 -7.06 -0.16
C SER A 109 1.50 -7.14 -1.33
N THR A 110 1.96 -6.94 -2.57
CA THR A 110 1.14 -7.12 -3.77
C THR A 110 0.67 -8.57 -3.89
N CYS A 111 1.56 -9.55 -3.73
CA CYS A 111 1.17 -10.95 -3.75
C CYS A 111 0.12 -11.30 -2.69
N ILE A 112 0.33 -10.88 -1.45
CA ILE A 112 -0.60 -11.16 -0.34
C ILE A 112 -1.95 -10.49 -0.60
N TYR A 113 -1.96 -9.25 -1.06
CA TYR A 113 -3.17 -8.51 -1.36
C TYR A 113 -3.98 -9.16 -2.49
N GLU A 114 -3.35 -9.44 -3.62
CA GLU A 114 -4.03 -10.02 -4.79
C GLU A 114 -4.49 -11.46 -4.55
N ILE A 115 -3.66 -12.30 -3.93
CA ILE A 115 -4.05 -13.67 -3.56
C ILE A 115 -5.24 -13.64 -2.59
N GLY A 116 -5.19 -12.76 -1.59
CA GLY A 116 -6.28 -12.62 -0.64
C GLY A 116 -7.59 -12.17 -1.30
N LEU A 117 -7.53 -11.15 -2.18
CA LEU A 117 -8.70 -10.72 -2.95
C LEU A 117 -9.24 -11.83 -3.84
N TYR A 118 -8.36 -12.55 -4.53
CA TYR A 118 -8.76 -13.64 -5.42
C TYR A 118 -9.49 -14.75 -4.67
N ILE A 119 -8.93 -15.22 -3.55
CA ILE A 119 -9.56 -16.27 -2.72
C ILE A 119 -10.92 -15.81 -2.21
N VAL A 120 -11.00 -14.60 -1.65
CA VAL A 120 -12.27 -14.07 -1.11
C VAL A 120 -13.30 -13.92 -2.21
N ASN A 121 -12.92 -13.44 -3.40
CA ASN A 121 -13.83 -13.32 -4.54
C ASN A 121 -14.31 -14.69 -5.05
N CYS A 122 -13.44 -15.69 -5.16
CA CYS A 122 -13.83 -17.06 -5.54
C CYS A 122 -14.88 -17.64 -4.58
N ILE A 123 -14.68 -17.44 -3.26
CA ILE A 123 -15.63 -17.95 -2.24
C ILE A 123 -16.96 -17.19 -2.32
N ILE A 124 -16.94 -15.86 -2.42
CA ILE A 124 -18.16 -15.04 -2.37
C ILE A 124 -19.02 -15.21 -3.63
N TYR A 125 -18.37 -15.30 -4.79
CA TYR A 125 -19.08 -15.36 -6.08
C TYR A 125 -19.23 -16.79 -6.62
N ASN A 126 -18.77 -17.81 -5.89
CA ASN A 126 -18.72 -19.22 -6.33
C ASN A 126 -18.13 -19.37 -7.74
N MET A 127 -17.04 -18.61 -8.01
CA MET A 127 -16.38 -18.64 -9.30
C MET A 127 -15.44 -19.85 -9.40
N GLU A 128 -15.41 -20.48 -10.55
CA GLU A 128 -14.38 -21.47 -10.84
C GLU A 128 -13.00 -20.80 -10.88
N PRO A 129 -11.99 -21.33 -10.20
CA PRO A 129 -10.68 -20.70 -10.14
C PRO A 129 -9.95 -20.77 -11.48
N GLN A 130 -9.74 -19.60 -12.10
CA GLN A 130 -8.95 -19.44 -13.32
C GLN A 130 -7.50 -19.07 -12.95
N ILE A 131 -6.73 -20.07 -12.50
CA ILE A 131 -5.39 -19.86 -11.94
C ILE A 131 -4.43 -19.26 -12.96
N ALA A 132 -4.48 -19.66 -14.21
CA ALA A 132 -3.56 -19.17 -15.25
C ALA A 132 -3.73 -17.66 -15.52
N GLU A 133 -4.97 -17.19 -15.66
CA GLU A 133 -5.28 -15.78 -15.87
C GLU A 133 -4.92 -14.95 -14.62
N PHE A 134 -5.23 -15.47 -13.44
CA PHE A 134 -4.87 -14.82 -12.18
C PHE A 134 -3.35 -14.66 -12.04
N MET A 135 -2.57 -15.69 -12.32
CA MET A 135 -1.11 -15.61 -12.24
C MET A 135 -0.52 -14.60 -13.23
N GLN A 136 -1.08 -14.49 -14.43
CA GLN A 136 -0.68 -13.47 -15.39
C GLN A 136 -0.94 -12.05 -14.86
N ILE A 137 -2.13 -11.80 -14.31
CA ILE A 137 -2.49 -10.50 -13.71
C ILE A 137 -1.55 -10.18 -12.55
N LEU A 138 -1.35 -11.12 -11.63
CA LEU A 138 -0.49 -10.96 -10.46
C LEU A 138 0.94 -10.60 -10.84
N LEU A 139 1.53 -11.30 -11.82
CA LEU A 139 2.90 -11.02 -12.28
C LEU A 139 3.03 -9.63 -12.89
N ILE A 140 2.09 -9.24 -13.75
CA ILE A 140 2.11 -7.92 -14.39
C ILE A 140 1.96 -6.81 -13.34
N GLU A 141 1.02 -6.95 -12.41
CA GLU A 141 0.81 -5.96 -11.35
C GLU A 141 2.01 -5.86 -10.43
N CYS A 142 2.62 -6.99 -10.05
CA CYS A 142 3.82 -7.03 -9.23
C CYS A 142 4.99 -6.28 -9.91
N VAL A 143 5.27 -6.56 -11.17
CA VAL A 143 6.30 -5.86 -11.95
C VAL A 143 5.97 -4.36 -12.05
N TYR A 144 4.72 -4.00 -12.29
CA TYR A 144 4.31 -2.61 -12.40
C TYR A 144 4.47 -1.87 -11.08
N ASN A 145 4.05 -2.45 -9.95
CA ASN A 145 4.23 -1.88 -8.63
C ASN A 145 5.71 -1.71 -8.26
N ILE A 146 6.57 -2.67 -8.65
CA ILE A 146 8.04 -2.59 -8.49
C ILE A 146 8.63 -1.43 -9.30
N LEU A 147 8.22 -1.24 -10.54
CA LEU A 147 8.66 -0.11 -11.37
C LEU A 147 8.29 1.22 -10.73
N ILE A 148 7.04 1.36 -10.30
CA ILE A 148 6.56 2.58 -9.66
C ILE A 148 7.30 2.87 -8.36
N ILE A 149 7.46 1.88 -7.48
CA ILE A 149 8.16 2.13 -6.21
C ILE A 149 9.63 2.47 -6.45
N THR A 150 10.26 1.92 -7.45
CA THR A 150 11.65 2.26 -7.81
C THR A 150 11.81 3.74 -8.17
N ILE A 151 10.83 4.28 -8.90
CA ILE A 151 10.79 5.71 -9.27
C ILE A 151 10.42 6.57 -8.06
N LEU A 152 9.43 6.16 -7.28
CA LEU A 152 8.92 6.92 -6.13
C LEU A 152 9.81 6.81 -4.88
N TYR A 153 10.74 5.86 -4.83
CA TYR A 153 11.59 5.59 -3.67
C TYR A 153 12.23 6.84 -3.06
N PRO A 154 12.95 7.70 -3.83
CA PRO A 154 13.62 8.86 -3.26
C PRO A 154 12.63 9.87 -2.65
N LEU A 155 11.46 10.03 -3.26
CA LEU A 155 10.40 10.88 -2.75
C LEU A 155 9.81 10.32 -1.46
N MET A 156 9.50 9.03 -1.45
CA MET A 156 8.93 8.35 -0.29
C MET A 156 9.90 8.35 0.90
N GLN A 157 11.18 8.13 0.66
CA GLN A 157 12.20 8.17 1.70
C GLN A 157 12.29 9.57 2.33
N LYS A 158 12.39 10.62 1.50
CA LYS A 158 12.49 12.01 1.97
C LYS A 158 11.26 12.44 2.78
N LEU A 159 10.06 12.15 2.28
CA LEU A 159 8.80 12.46 2.96
C LEU A 159 8.60 11.59 4.21
N GLY A 160 8.93 10.31 4.11
CA GLY A 160 8.77 9.36 5.20
C GLY A 160 9.56 9.72 6.44
N TYR A 161 10.84 10.04 6.30
CA TYR A 161 11.66 10.49 7.43
C TYR A 161 11.17 11.82 8.04
N LYS A 162 10.71 12.75 7.22
CA LYS A 162 10.14 13.99 7.72
C LYS A 162 8.91 13.74 8.57
N ILE A 163 8.02 12.87 8.11
CA ILE A 163 6.79 12.51 8.83
C ILE A 163 7.12 11.70 10.10
N GLU A 164 8.04 10.74 10.00
CA GLU A 164 8.45 9.92 11.15
C GLU A 164 8.99 10.78 12.28
N ASN A 165 9.87 11.73 11.99
CA ASN A 165 10.43 12.65 12.97
C ASN A 165 9.35 13.51 13.65
N GLU A 166 8.33 13.91 12.92
CA GLU A 166 7.23 14.70 13.49
C GLU A 166 6.22 13.84 14.28
N TYR A 167 6.00 12.59 13.86
CA TYR A 167 5.01 11.69 14.46
C TYR A 167 5.55 10.94 15.69
N LYS A 168 6.76 10.40 15.59
CA LYS A 168 7.41 9.62 16.67
C LYS A 168 8.22 10.48 17.65
N GLY A 169 8.48 11.76 17.33
CA GLY A 169 9.39 12.64 18.05
C GLY A 169 10.87 12.25 17.85
N ASN A 170 11.79 13.14 18.22
CA ASN A 170 13.23 12.91 18.08
C ASN A 170 13.75 11.75 18.97
N LYS A 171 13.42 10.50 18.64
CA LYS A 171 14.00 9.30 19.26
C LYS A 171 15.36 8.91 18.67
N ILE A 172 16.02 9.83 17.97
CA ILE A 172 17.30 9.55 17.28
C ILE A 172 18.47 9.37 18.24
N LEU A 173 18.35 9.73 19.51
CA LEU A 173 19.49 9.75 20.45
C LEU A 173 19.64 8.52 21.36
N THR A 174 18.75 7.54 21.31
CA THR A 174 18.83 6.38 22.24
C THR A 174 19.28 5.06 21.61
N ARG A 175 19.69 5.05 20.33
CA ARG A 175 20.16 3.80 19.68
C ARG A 175 21.69 3.63 19.64
N TYR A 176 22.46 4.58 20.19
CA TYR A 176 23.93 4.56 20.18
C TYR A 176 24.55 4.56 21.59
N PHE A 177 23.80 4.16 22.61
CA PHE A 177 24.37 3.89 23.94
C PHE A 177 23.90 2.54 24.45
#